data_00f0424f0988c35c614cd03f086a22c9
#
_entry.id   00f0424f0988c35c614cd03f086a22c9
#
_cell.length_a   1.000
_cell.length_b   1.000
_cell.length_c   1.000
_cell.angle_alpha   90.00
_cell.angle_beta   90.00
_cell.angle_gamma   90.00
#
_symmetry.space_group_name_H-M   'P 1'
#
loop_
_entity.id
_entity.type
_entity.pdbx_description
1 polymer ?
#
loop_
_entity_poly.entity_id
_entity_poly.type
_entity_poly.pdbx_seq_one_letter_code
_entity_poly.pdbx_strand_id
1 'polypeptide(L)'
;MSKIGGRKMAIKQVVAMNALQEAAAEVIKASVCAVDGGWLALVNAEAGKRLAVVVDKETAMTGMLKETEVKEANGAKVVLAALNANNAAVVRRFVKWAAPSACGTRGTSVGFSDWLGCADAFVVDLFAKRQMKPVLVDYTPEDSIALKRNFLEAVDTATWGVLEAGYKEGYGANAAGLKSEEEIVKALLYGYSMIGFDCSEKINLSIEKLSDEEVEKRFYQFNEAFCAAVNASYLNVEFKVGNNKVKFEEKELHRIVLEYGEAIMHIQFIYNSYLKNTPWDIDFELTLSKPGKLLTPQEHYLIANELERNGIKLAAICLDPLNEKEALAENLQLHCDIASAFEYRLSFRNAEIGLTDPAAAMKYTKGRVHFKLNNILWMSAVKLIAANDAELYAKLAAAAGVEAVAADSICGTAACKAFALSYSKVLNPEAGNLAADIKAFLQAHKDAYAEAVRTNVGGYLKNL
;
A
#
# COMPACT_ATOMS: atom_id res chain seq x y z
N MET A 1 26.89 16.27 -13.22
CA MET A 1 27.82 15.12 -13.21
C MET A 1 28.68 15.20 -11.96
N SER A 2 28.26 14.61 -10.85
CA SER A 2 29.02 14.51 -9.60
C SER A 2 29.72 13.17 -9.62
N LYS A 3 31.05 13.19 -9.61
CA LYS A 3 31.93 12.02 -9.47
C LYS A 3 31.67 11.40 -8.09
N ILE A 4 30.93 10.29 -8.05
CA ILE A 4 30.92 9.41 -6.88
C ILE A 4 32.30 8.81 -6.80
N GLY A 5 33.14 9.34 -5.87
CA GLY A 5 34.47 8.85 -5.60
C GLY A 5 34.39 7.38 -5.20
N GLY A 6 35.07 6.53 -5.98
CA GLY A 6 35.22 5.11 -5.68
C GLY A 6 35.93 4.90 -4.34
N ARG A 7 35.16 4.72 -3.26
CA ARG A 7 35.70 4.17 -2.01
C ARG A 7 36.11 2.73 -2.30
N LYS A 8 37.40 2.42 -2.13
CA LYS A 8 37.88 1.03 -2.17
C LYS A 8 37.09 0.24 -1.14
N MET A 9 36.33 -0.77 -1.58
CA MET A 9 35.75 -1.76 -0.66
C MET A 9 36.88 -2.43 0.10
N ALA A 10 36.84 -2.41 1.42
CA ALA A 10 37.87 -2.95 2.28
C ALA A 10 37.99 -4.49 2.13
N ILE A 11 36.85 -5.19 1.92
CA ILE A 11 36.77 -6.66 1.77
C ILE A 11 36.32 -7.04 0.36
N LYS A 12 37.01 -8.02 -0.27
CA LYS A 12 36.54 -8.61 -1.53
C LYS A 12 35.33 -9.49 -1.31
N GLN A 13 34.40 -9.52 -2.27
CA GLN A 13 33.18 -10.31 -2.18
C GLN A 13 33.43 -11.80 -1.87
N VAL A 14 34.46 -12.39 -2.49
CA VAL A 14 34.81 -13.81 -2.25
C VAL A 14 35.20 -14.05 -0.79
N VAL A 15 35.96 -13.15 -0.18
CA VAL A 15 36.32 -13.24 1.25
C VAL A 15 35.12 -13.12 2.13
N ALA A 16 34.22 -12.18 1.81
CA ALA A 16 32.96 -11.99 2.54
C ALA A 16 32.06 -13.22 2.44
N MET A 17 31.92 -13.79 1.25
CA MET A 17 31.11 -15.00 1.06
C MET A 17 31.65 -16.19 1.85
N ASN A 18 32.96 -16.42 1.86
CA ASN A 18 33.59 -17.47 2.65
C ASN A 18 33.38 -17.24 4.16
N ALA A 19 33.52 -16.00 4.63
CA ALA A 19 33.26 -15.64 6.02
C ALA A 19 31.80 -15.88 6.43
N LEU A 20 30.84 -15.54 5.57
CA LEU A 20 29.41 -15.81 5.80
C LEU A 20 29.12 -17.31 5.87
N GLN A 21 29.69 -18.12 4.97
CA GLN A 21 29.51 -19.57 4.96
C GLN A 21 30.12 -20.27 6.18
N GLU A 22 31.24 -19.73 6.70
CA GLU A 22 31.87 -20.24 7.93
C GLU A 22 31.07 -19.85 9.19
N ALA A 23 30.50 -18.62 9.20
CA ALA A 23 29.83 -18.07 10.37
C ALA A 23 28.35 -18.51 10.52
N ALA A 24 27.69 -18.98 9.44
CA ALA A 24 26.27 -19.30 9.40
C ALA A 24 26.00 -20.60 8.65
N ALA A 25 24.85 -21.25 8.95
CA ALA A 25 24.48 -22.52 8.33
C ALA A 25 24.18 -22.37 6.82
N GLU A 26 23.55 -21.26 6.43
CA GLU A 26 23.17 -20.99 5.03
C GLU A 26 23.14 -19.49 4.75
N VAL A 27 23.65 -19.07 3.59
CA VAL A 27 23.57 -17.69 3.10
C VAL A 27 22.45 -17.54 2.09
N ILE A 28 21.52 -16.60 2.31
CA ILE A 28 20.49 -16.25 1.35
C ILE A 28 21.16 -15.42 0.25
N LYS A 29 21.60 -16.08 -0.83
CA LYS A 29 22.48 -15.47 -1.86
C LYS A 29 21.91 -14.22 -2.51
N ALA A 30 20.59 -14.16 -2.73
CA ALA A 30 19.91 -13.01 -3.34
C ALA A 30 20.07 -11.73 -2.49
N SER A 31 20.12 -11.86 -1.16
CA SER A 31 20.26 -10.74 -0.22
C SER A 31 21.63 -10.11 -0.17
N VAL A 32 22.66 -10.75 -0.76
CA VAL A 32 24.05 -10.29 -0.66
C VAL A 32 24.21 -8.96 -1.40
N CYS A 33 24.60 -7.93 -0.66
CA CYS A 33 24.89 -6.62 -1.24
C CYS A 33 26.05 -5.91 -0.56
N ALA A 34 26.70 -5.02 -1.32
CA ALA A 34 27.77 -4.20 -0.79
C ALA A 34 27.20 -3.08 0.10
N VAL A 35 27.86 -2.83 1.22
CA VAL A 35 27.62 -1.70 2.11
C VAL A 35 28.93 -0.94 2.37
N ASP A 36 28.89 0.23 3.00
CA ASP A 36 30.09 0.98 3.31
C ASP A 36 31.01 0.17 4.23
N GLY A 37 32.21 -0.13 3.74
CA GLY A 37 33.25 -0.89 4.46
C GLY A 37 33.10 -2.42 4.44
N GLY A 38 32.10 -2.99 3.72
CA GLY A 38 31.91 -4.43 3.73
C GLY A 38 30.75 -4.95 2.89
N TRP A 39 30.18 -6.07 3.35
CA TRP A 39 29.08 -6.78 2.71
C TRP A 39 28.00 -7.10 3.71
N LEU A 40 26.76 -7.08 3.25
CA LEU A 40 25.57 -7.42 4.01
C LEU A 40 24.87 -8.61 3.35
N ALA A 41 24.29 -9.50 4.15
CA ALA A 41 23.42 -10.58 3.70
C ALA A 41 22.40 -10.97 4.78
N LEU A 42 21.34 -11.66 4.38
CA LEU A 42 20.54 -12.47 5.29
C LEU A 42 21.11 -13.89 5.31
N VAL A 43 21.12 -14.48 6.49
CA VAL A 43 21.60 -15.84 6.72
C VAL A 43 20.65 -16.65 7.59
N ASN A 44 20.59 -17.96 7.37
CA ASN A 44 19.96 -18.90 8.30
C ASN A 44 21.04 -19.37 9.29
N ALA A 45 20.89 -19.04 10.57
CA ALA A 45 21.72 -19.49 11.66
C ALA A 45 20.95 -20.47 12.56
N GLU A 46 21.62 -21.09 13.55
CA GLU A 46 20.97 -22.01 14.50
C GLU A 46 19.77 -21.37 15.23
N ALA A 47 19.89 -20.07 15.56
CA ALA A 47 18.83 -19.29 16.21
C ALA A 47 17.79 -18.71 15.24
N GLY A 48 17.74 -19.20 13.98
CA GLY A 48 16.84 -18.71 12.93
C GLY A 48 17.50 -17.70 11.99
N LYS A 49 16.67 -16.99 11.21
CA LYS A 49 17.14 -16.00 10.24
C LYS A 49 17.77 -14.78 10.92
N ARG A 50 18.96 -14.36 10.45
CA ARG A 50 19.71 -13.22 10.98
C ARG A 50 20.19 -12.30 9.86
N LEU A 51 20.41 -11.03 10.21
CA LEU A 51 21.19 -10.10 9.38
C LEU A 51 22.66 -10.35 9.66
N ALA A 52 23.47 -10.49 8.61
CA ALA A 52 24.92 -10.63 8.72
C ALA A 52 25.61 -9.46 8.00
N VAL A 53 26.59 -8.83 8.66
CA VAL A 53 27.42 -7.78 8.07
C VAL A 53 28.90 -8.17 8.22
N VAL A 54 29.60 -8.29 7.08
CA VAL A 54 31.03 -8.67 7.04
C VAL A 54 31.87 -7.42 6.85
N VAL A 55 32.77 -7.16 7.79
CA VAL A 55 33.63 -5.97 7.81
C VAL A 55 35.01 -6.32 8.30
N ASP A 56 36.05 -5.51 7.93
CA ASP A 56 37.38 -5.60 8.54
C ASP A 56 37.42 -4.94 9.93
N LYS A 57 36.69 -3.85 10.07
CA LYS A 57 36.61 -3.04 11.29
C LYS A 57 35.20 -2.50 11.48
N GLU A 58 34.90 -2.05 12.67
CA GLU A 58 33.64 -1.40 12.97
C GLU A 58 33.34 -0.25 12.01
N THR A 59 32.11 -0.20 11.53
CA THR A 59 31.56 0.83 10.63
C THR A 59 30.43 1.58 11.30
N ALA A 60 30.01 2.71 10.71
CA ALA A 60 28.82 3.42 11.19
C ALA A 60 27.56 2.53 11.18
N MET A 61 27.43 1.62 10.21
CA MET A 61 26.33 0.67 10.17
C MET A 61 26.40 -0.34 11.31
N THR A 62 27.55 -1.04 11.47
CA THR A 62 27.68 -2.11 12.48
C THR A 62 27.55 -1.57 13.90
N GLY A 63 28.04 -0.35 14.18
CA GLY A 63 27.91 0.31 15.48
C GLY A 63 26.48 0.71 15.86
N MET A 64 25.55 0.76 14.89
CA MET A 64 24.13 1.06 15.13
C MET A 64 23.26 -0.20 15.30
N LEU A 65 23.76 -1.38 14.92
CA LEU A 65 23.01 -2.63 15.06
C LEU A 65 22.85 -3.01 16.53
N LYS A 66 21.72 -3.65 16.84
CA LYS A 66 21.38 -4.15 18.18
C LYS A 66 21.21 -5.67 18.17
N GLU A 67 21.28 -6.27 19.37
CA GLU A 67 21.19 -7.73 19.53
C GLU A 67 22.15 -8.47 18.61
N THR A 68 23.44 -8.09 18.71
CA THR A 68 24.49 -8.58 17.84
C THR A 68 25.35 -9.65 18.49
N GLU A 69 25.83 -10.58 17.69
CA GLU A 69 26.92 -11.52 17.96
C GLU A 69 28.01 -11.28 16.93
N VAL A 70 29.28 -11.26 17.37
CA VAL A 70 30.42 -11.08 16.47
C VAL A 70 31.23 -12.35 16.41
N LYS A 71 31.48 -12.83 15.18
CA LYS A 71 32.34 -13.98 14.90
C LYS A 71 33.54 -13.54 14.04
N GLU A 72 34.69 -14.12 14.29
CA GLU A 72 35.85 -14.00 13.38
C GLU A 72 35.81 -15.19 12.43
N ALA A 73 35.73 -14.94 11.14
CA ALA A 73 35.64 -15.96 10.11
C ALA A 73 36.39 -15.53 8.86
N ASN A 74 37.21 -16.43 8.27
CA ASN A 74 37.98 -16.20 7.06
C ASN A 74 38.73 -14.86 7.05
N GLY A 75 39.30 -14.47 8.23
CA GLY A 75 40.08 -13.24 8.40
C GLY A 75 39.24 -11.94 8.40
N ALA A 76 37.91 -12.02 8.56
CA ALA A 76 37.02 -10.88 8.64
C ALA A 76 36.09 -11.02 9.87
N LYS A 77 35.52 -9.88 10.30
CA LYS A 77 34.47 -9.85 11.33
C LYS A 77 33.11 -10.02 10.70
N VAL A 78 32.34 -11.00 11.20
CA VAL A 78 30.94 -11.21 10.83
C VAL A 78 30.07 -10.80 12.00
N VAL A 79 29.33 -9.71 11.84
CA VAL A 79 28.36 -9.22 12.82
C VAL A 79 27.01 -9.81 12.47
N LEU A 80 26.51 -10.74 13.30
CA LEU A 80 25.18 -11.33 13.18
C LEU A 80 24.21 -10.55 14.07
N ALA A 81 23.10 -10.06 13.52
CA ALA A 81 22.14 -9.23 14.22
C ALA A 81 20.71 -9.78 14.09
N ALA A 82 19.87 -9.53 15.10
CA ALA A 82 18.47 -9.91 15.06
C ALA A 82 17.69 -9.13 13.97
N LEU A 83 16.63 -9.74 13.42
CA LEU A 83 15.70 -9.06 12.51
C LEU A 83 14.65 -8.28 13.31
N ASN A 84 15.07 -7.22 13.99
CA ASN A 84 14.21 -6.35 14.78
C ASN A 84 14.01 -4.96 14.13
N ALA A 85 13.14 -4.15 14.70
CA ALA A 85 12.79 -2.82 14.18
C ALA A 85 13.99 -1.88 14.09
N ASN A 86 14.89 -1.89 15.12
CA ASN A 86 16.09 -1.06 15.07
C ASN A 86 16.98 -1.42 13.87
N ASN A 87 17.21 -2.70 13.65
CA ASN A 87 18.08 -3.19 12.59
C ASN A 87 17.46 -3.01 11.21
N ALA A 88 16.13 -3.12 11.08
CA ALA A 88 15.41 -2.75 9.86
C ALA A 88 15.60 -1.26 9.51
N ALA A 89 15.48 -0.37 10.51
CA ALA A 89 15.74 1.05 10.32
C ALA A 89 17.19 1.34 9.91
N VAL A 90 18.17 0.63 10.50
CA VAL A 90 19.58 0.71 10.11
C VAL A 90 19.74 0.24 8.66
N VAL A 91 19.13 -0.88 8.26
CA VAL A 91 19.18 -1.35 6.87
C VAL A 91 18.62 -0.29 5.92
N ARG A 92 17.43 0.27 6.18
CA ARG A 92 16.82 1.34 5.35
C ARG A 92 17.73 2.57 5.23
N ARG A 93 18.47 2.90 6.28
CA ARG A 93 19.40 4.04 6.27
C ARG A 93 20.61 3.82 5.35
N PHE A 94 21.21 2.63 5.36
CA PHE A 94 22.45 2.33 4.66
C PHE A 94 22.23 1.64 3.31
N VAL A 95 21.12 0.92 3.13
CA VAL A 95 20.76 0.20 1.91
C VAL A 95 19.50 0.86 1.31
N LYS A 96 19.70 1.93 0.53
CA LYS A 96 18.63 2.81 0.05
C LYS A 96 17.50 2.10 -0.70
N TRP A 97 17.82 1.08 -1.49
CA TRP A 97 16.81 0.31 -2.22
C TRP A 97 15.95 -0.59 -1.32
N ALA A 98 16.38 -0.85 -0.08
CA ALA A 98 15.59 -1.56 0.91
C ALA A 98 14.63 -0.63 1.71
N ALA A 99 14.64 0.67 1.43
CA ALA A 99 13.69 1.64 1.97
C ALA A 99 12.53 1.87 1.00
N PRO A 100 11.30 2.09 1.49
CA PRO A 100 10.20 2.51 0.64
C PRO A 100 10.50 3.81 -0.09
N SER A 101 9.95 3.97 -1.27
CA SER A 101 10.06 5.20 -2.08
C SER A 101 8.75 5.51 -2.77
N ALA A 102 8.46 6.79 -2.98
CA ALA A 102 7.26 7.23 -3.69
C ALA A 102 7.16 6.57 -5.08
N CYS A 103 5.96 6.22 -5.47
CA CYS A 103 5.66 5.68 -6.80
C CYS A 103 5.47 6.80 -7.82
N GLY A 104 5.13 8.02 -7.37
CA GLY A 104 4.81 9.17 -8.19
C GLY A 104 3.46 9.04 -8.89
N THR A 105 3.16 9.92 -9.82
CA THR A 105 1.87 9.96 -10.53
C THR A 105 1.90 9.25 -11.90
N ARG A 106 3.02 8.68 -12.31
CA ARG A 106 3.19 8.05 -13.63
C ARG A 106 3.32 6.54 -13.51
N GLY A 107 2.79 5.83 -14.50
CA GLY A 107 2.85 4.38 -14.60
C GLY A 107 1.93 3.66 -13.62
N THR A 108 1.96 2.34 -13.67
CA THR A 108 1.12 1.47 -12.85
C THR A 108 1.84 1.10 -11.56
N SER A 109 1.09 1.09 -10.46
CA SER A 109 1.53 0.47 -9.22
C SER A 109 0.49 -0.51 -8.70
N VAL A 110 0.95 -1.51 -7.95
CA VAL A 110 0.09 -2.55 -7.38
C VAL A 110 0.39 -2.71 -5.91
N GLY A 111 -0.62 -2.51 -5.09
CA GLY A 111 -0.56 -2.56 -3.63
C GLY A 111 -0.97 -3.91 -3.07
N PHE A 112 -0.37 -4.28 -1.94
CA PHE A 112 -0.62 -5.53 -1.24
C PHE A 112 -0.73 -5.31 0.26
N SER A 113 -1.61 -6.07 0.92
CA SER A 113 -1.70 -6.14 2.37
C SER A 113 -1.18 -7.49 2.82
N ASP A 114 0.10 -7.57 3.22
CA ASP A 114 0.66 -8.78 3.82
C ASP A 114 0.40 -8.79 5.33
N TRP A 115 -0.84 -9.09 5.71
CA TRP A 115 -1.27 -9.11 7.12
C TRP A 115 -0.52 -10.13 7.98
N LEU A 116 -0.01 -11.19 7.36
CA LEU A 116 0.76 -12.22 8.04
C LEU A 116 2.27 -11.93 8.06
N GLY A 117 2.75 -11.08 7.16
CA GLY A 117 4.17 -10.75 7.03
C GLY A 117 5.02 -11.89 6.49
N CYS A 118 4.49 -12.66 5.54
CA CYS A 118 5.13 -13.88 5.03
C CYS A 118 5.34 -13.89 3.51
N ALA A 119 4.80 -12.91 2.76
CA ALA A 119 4.69 -12.98 1.31
C ALA A 119 5.59 -11.99 0.54
N ASP A 120 6.08 -10.92 1.16
CA ASP A 120 6.75 -9.81 0.48
C ASP A 120 7.89 -10.28 -0.46
N ALA A 121 8.73 -11.22 0.00
CA ALA A 121 9.82 -11.77 -0.83
C ALA A 121 9.32 -12.48 -2.09
N PHE A 122 8.14 -13.12 -2.04
CA PHE A 122 7.55 -13.84 -3.19
C PHE A 122 6.86 -12.88 -4.16
N VAL A 123 6.28 -11.80 -3.61
CA VAL A 123 5.59 -10.77 -4.38
C VAL A 123 6.57 -9.97 -5.24
N VAL A 124 7.69 -9.50 -4.68
CA VAL A 124 8.62 -8.63 -5.40
C VAL A 124 9.26 -9.30 -6.61
N ASP A 125 9.48 -10.61 -6.58
CA ASP A 125 10.00 -11.37 -7.72
C ASP A 125 9.12 -11.25 -8.98
N LEU A 126 7.80 -11.06 -8.79
CA LEU A 126 6.86 -10.90 -9.88
C LEU A 126 6.98 -9.56 -10.59
N PHE A 127 7.61 -8.57 -9.95
CA PHE A 127 7.79 -7.23 -10.49
C PHE A 127 9.16 -7.05 -11.19
N ALA A 128 10.12 -7.92 -10.94
CA ALA A 128 11.36 -7.95 -11.68
C ALA A 128 11.07 -8.02 -13.19
N LYS A 129 11.57 -7.07 -13.97
CA LYS A 129 11.34 -6.94 -15.42
C LYS A 129 9.92 -6.46 -15.84
N ARG A 130 9.08 -5.99 -14.92
CA ARG A 130 7.78 -5.36 -15.26
C ARG A 130 7.89 -3.84 -15.15
N GLN A 131 7.17 -3.14 -16.01
CA GLN A 131 7.05 -1.67 -15.91
C GLN A 131 5.96 -1.25 -14.92
N MET A 132 5.91 -1.95 -13.78
CA MET A 132 4.96 -1.71 -12.68
C MET A 132 5.73 -1.66 -11.37
N LYS A 133 5.28 -0.86 -10.43
CA LYS A 133 5.92 -0.72 -9.12
C LYS A 133 5.09 -1.41 -8.04
N PRO A 134 5.67 -2.32 -7.23
CA PRO A 134 4.96 -2.89 -6.10
C PRO A 134 4.86 -1.87 -4.97
N VAL A 135 3.71 -1.82 -4.29
CA VAL A 135 3.49 -1.18 -3.00
C VAL A 135 3.28 -2.31 -2.01
N LEU A 136 4.34 -2.71 -1.30
CA LEU A 136 4.34 -3.94 -0.48
C LEU A 136 3.57 -3.78 0.83
N VAL A 137 3.38 -2.56 1.27
CA VAL A 137 2.58 -2.24 2.45
C VAL A 137 1.41 -1.38 2.01
N ASP A 138 0.20 -1.90 2.16
CA ASP A 138 -1.04 -1.14 2.10
C ASP A 138 -1.81 -1.46 3.39
N TYR A 139 -1.60 -0.65 4.44
CA TYR A 139 -1.94 -0.98 5.81
C TYR A 139 -2.71 0.18 6.46
N THR A 140 -3.81 -0.13 7.16
CA THR A 140 -4.70 0.86 7.77
C THR A 140 -4.57 0.89 9.30
N PRO A 141 -5.00 1.97 9.99
CA PRO A 141 -5.12 1.98 11.44
C PRO A 141 -6.04 0.87 11.96
N GLU A 142 -7.12 0.58 11.24
CA GLU A 142 -8.06 -0.50 11.57
C GLU A 142 -7.36 -1.87 11.50
N ASP A 143 -6.48 -2.11 10.50
CA ASP A 143 -5.65 -3.31 10.45
C ASP A 143 -4.73 -3.42 11.67
N SER A 144 -4.10 -2.31 12.05
CA SER A 144 -3.21 -2.26 13.21
C SER A 144 -3.93 -2.65 14.51
N ILE A 145 -5.15 -2.15 14.69
CA ILE A 145 -5.99 -2.47 15.84
C ILE A 145 -6.45 -3.93 15.79
N ALA A 146 -6.97 -4.37 14.65
CA ALA A 146 -7.54 -5.71 14.49
C ALA A 146 -6.48 -6.82 14.64
N LEU A 147 -5.29 -6.60 14.09
CA LEU A 147 -4.22 -7.61 14.06
C LEU A 147 -3.25 -7.48 15.24
N LYS A 148 -3.37 -6.45 16.07
CA LYS A 148 -2.40 -6.09 17.13
C LYS A 148 -0.96 -6.01 16.59
N ARG A 149 -0.83 -5.54 15.35
CA ARG A 149 0.43 -5.34 14.64
C ARG A 149 0.56 -3.88 14.27
N ASN A 150 1.64 -3.23 14.69
CA ASN A 150 1.78 -1.80 14.47
C ASN A 150 2.28 -1.48 13.04
N PHE A 151 2.11 -0.22 12.63
CA PHE A 151 2.53 0.28 11.32
C PHE A 151 4.02 0.06 11.03
N LEU A 152 4.90 0.21 12.03
CA LEU A 152 6.34 0.01 11.85
C LEU A 152 6.68 -1.43 11.47
N GLU A 153 6.03 -2.41 12.10
CA GLU A 153 6.25 -3.83 11.81
C GLU A 153 5.93 -4.20 10.36
N ALA A 154 4.91 -3.56 9.77
CA ALA A 154 4.58 -3.80 8.37
C ALA A 154 5.72 -3.32 7.43
N VAL A 155 6.27 -2.11 7.68
CA VAL A 155 7.41 -1.58 6.91
C VAL A 155 8.67 -2.40 7.14
N ASP A 156 8.92 -2.84 8.38
CA ASP A 156 10.08 -3.68 8.71
C ASP A 156 10.01 -5.01 7.97
N THR A 157 8.84 -5.65 7.95
CA THR A 157 8.63 -6.91 7.21
C THR A 157 8.92 -6.75 5.73
N ALA A 158 8.40 -5.70 5.10
CA ALA A 158 8.67 -5.39 3.70
C ALA A 158 10.18 -5.15 3.44
N THR A 159 10.87 -4.45 4.36
CA THR A 159 12.32 -4.25 4.28
C THR A 159 13.07 -5.60 4.24
N TRP A 160 12.72 -6.52 5.13
CA TRP A 160 13.33 -7.85 5.18
C TRP A 160 12.99 -8.70 3.95
N GLY A 161 11.75 -8.66 3.46
CA GLY A 161 11.31 -9.36 2.25
C GLY A 161 12.04 -8.87 1.00
N VAL A 162 12.16 -7.57 0.82
CA VAL A 162 12.89 -6.95 -0.29
C VAL A 162 14.38 -7.30 -0.24
N LEU A 163 14.98 -7.30 0.96
CA LEU A 163 16.36 -7.70 1.15
C LEU A 163 16.55 -9.20 0.85
N GLU A 164 15.64 -10.07 1.31
CA GLU A 164 15.67 -11.52 1.06
C GLU A 164 15.65 -11.84 -0.44
N ALA A 165 14.78 -11.17 -1.19
CA ALA A 165 14.69 -11.32 -2.64
C ALA A 165 15.82 -10.62 -3.42
N GLY A 166 16.56 -9.71 -2.79
CA GLY A 166 17.56 -8.89 -3.47
C GLY A 166 16.97 -7.92 -4.49
N TYR A 167 15.72 -7.52 -4.30
CA TYR A 167 14.97 -6.65 -5.23
C TYR A 167 15.39 -5.19 -5.08
N LYS A 168 15.94 -4.61 -6.17
CA LYS A 168 16.57 -3.27 -6.15
C LYS A 168 15.83 -2.20 -6.95
N GLU A 169 14.68 -2.54 -7.53
CA GLU A 169 13.95 -1.63 -8.44
C GLU A 169 13.03 -0.65 -7.70
N GLY A 170 13.01 -0.73 -6.36
CA GLY A 170 12.24 0.14 -5.48
C GLY A 170 10.80 -0.32 -5.28
N TYR A 171 10.26 -0.04 -4.11
CA TYR A 171 8.89 -0.37 -3.72
C TYR A 171 8.25 0.76 -2.92
N GLY A 172 6.94 0.80 -2.90
CA GLY A 172 6.15 1.74 -2.09
C GLY A 172 5.67 1.13 -0.79
N ALA A 173 5.34 1.99 0.17
CA ALA A 173 4.62 1.65 1.39
C ALA A 173 3.53 2.70 1.62
N ASN A 174 2.28 2.30 1.63
CA ASN A 174 1.10 3.13 1.82
C ASN A 174 0.55 2.96 3.24
N ALA A 175 0.55 4.03 4.01
CA ALA A 175 -0.26 4.15 5.21
C ALA A 175 -1.66 4.59 4.77
N ALA A 176 -2.56 3.63 4.57
CA ALA A 176 -3.87 3.85 3.99
C ALA A 176 -4.93 4.18 5.04
N GLY A 177 -5.93 4.97 4.67
CA GLY A 177 -7.10 5.23 5.51
C GLY A 177 -6.81 6.03 6.78
N LEU A 178 -5.75 6.86 6.78
CA LEU A 178 -5.42 7.73 7.91
C LEU A 178 -6.48 8.83 8.03
N LYS A 179 -6.90 9.12 9.26
CA LYS A 179 -7.96 10.10 9.55
C LYS A 179 -7.50 11.26 10.43
N SER A 180 -6.36 11.12 11.09
CA SER A 180 -5.85 12.10 12.05
C SER A 180 -4.44 12.58 11.74
N GLU A 181 -4.10 13.76 12.25
CA GLU A 181 -2.77 14.34 12.18
C GLU A 181 -1.72 13.44 12.87
N GLU A 182 -2.09 12.83 13.99
CA GLU A 182 -1.20 11.91 14.74
C GLU A 182 -0.82 10.69 13.91
N GLU A 183 -1.78 10.09 13.20
CA GLU A 183 -1.55 8.95 12.31
C GLU A 183 -0.64 9.34 11.15
N ILE A 184 -0.84 10.51 10.54
CA ILE A 184 0.02 11.02 9.47
C ILE A 184 1.45 11.20 9.95
N VAL A 185 1.65 11.86 11.11
CA VAL A 185 2.98 12.07 11.69
C VAL A 185 3.66 10.73 11.98
N LYS A 186 2.95 9.76 12.57
CA LYS A 186 3.48 8.40 12.79
C LYS A 186 3.89 7.72 11.50
N ALA A 187 3.05 7.75 10.47
CA ALA A 187 3.37 7.15 9.18
C ALA A 187 4.63 7.78 8.55
N LEU A 188 4.76 9.11 8.58
CA LEU A 188 5.95 9.80 8.11
C LEU A 188 7.22 9.41 8.89
N LEU A 189 7.13 9.34 10.22
CA LEU A 189 8.25 8.92 11.08
C LEU A 189 8.67 7.46 10.83
N TYR A 190 7.73 6.58 10.49
CA TYR A 190 8.00 5.17 10.20
C TYR A 190 8.53 4.93 8.78
N GLY A 191 8.62 5.99 7.96
CA GLY A 191 9.20 5.93 6.63
C GLY A 191 8.26 5.41 5.55
N TYR A 192 6.96 5.57 5.73
CA TYR A 192 6.00 5.35 4.65
C TYR A 192 6.26 6.34 3.51
N SER A 193 6.12 5.87 2.29
CA SER A 193 6.33 6.67 1.07
C SER A 193 5.03 7.11 0.41
N MET A 194 3.89 6.65 0.93
CA MET A 194 2.57 7.04 0.49
C MET A 194 1.67 7.25 1.71
N ILE A 195 0.94 8.35 1.72
CA ILE A 195 0.00 8.75 2.76
C ILE A 195 -1.39 8.74 2.16
N GLY A 196 -2.18 7.73 2.52
CA GLY A 196 -3.58 7.59 2.13
C GLY A 196 -4.49 8.20 3.18
N PHE A 197 -4.87 9.46 2.97
CA PHE A 197 -5.72 10.22 3.88
C PHE A 197 -7.20 9.98 3.59
N ASP A 198 -7.95 9.54 4.59
CA ASP A 198 -9.42 9.36 4.51
C ASP A 198 -10.13 10.56 5.17
N CYS A 199 -10.69 11.40 4.33
CA CYS A 199 -11.44 12.59 4.75
C CYS A 199 -12.97 12.38 4.69
N SER A 200 -13.45 11.14 4.63
CA SER A 200 -14.87 10.81 4.47
C SER A 200 -15.73 11.32 5.63
N GLU A 201 -15.18 11.37 6.84
CA GLU A 201 -15.88 11.88 8.03
C GLU A 201 -16.17 13.39 7.98
N LYS A 202 -15.52 14.13 7.06
CA LYS A 202 -15.73 15.56 6.84
C LYS A 202 -16.77 15.86 5.76
N ILE A 203 -17.33 14.83 5.13
CA ILE A 203 -18.44 14.98 4.19
C ILE A 203 -19.71 15.25 4.98
N ASN A 204 -20.42 16.32 4.64
CA ASN A 204 -21.67 16.67 5.31
C ASN A 204 -22.85 15.87 4.76
N LEU A 205 -23.02 14.65 5.25
CA LEU A 205 -24.09 13.74 4.82
C LEU A 205 -25.52 14.26 5.12
N SER A 206 -25.67 15.27 5.99
CA SER A 206 -26.99 15.84 6.28
C SER A 206 -27.61 16.54 5.07
N ILE A 207 -26.77 16.99 4.13
CA ILE A 207 -27.19 17.68 2.91
C ILE A 207 -27.97 16.76 1.97
N GLU A 208 -27.68 15.45 1.96
CA GLU A 208 -28.42 14.47 1.13
C GLU A 208 -29.92 14.42 1.43
N LYS A 209 -30.31 14.79 2.65
CA LYS A 209 -31.71 14.73 3.11
C LYS A 209 -32.49 16.01 2.85
N LEU A 210 -31.83 17.06 2.36
CA LEU A 210 -32.46 18.36 2.13
C LEU A 210 -33.18 18.41 0.79
N SER A 211 -34.31 19.13 0.76
CA SER A 211 -34.93 19.54 -0.51
C SER A 211 -34.02 20.51 -1.29
N ASP A 212 -34.28 20.65 -2.58
CA ASP A 212 -33.51 21.56 -3.42
C ASP A 212 -33.64 23.02 -2.96
N GLU A 213 -34.81 23.42 -2.49
CA GLU A 213 -35.02 24.76 -1.94
C GLU A 213 -34.23 24.98 -0.63
N GLU A 214 -34.08 23.98 0.20
CA GLU A 214 -33.27 24.04 1.42
C GLU A 214 -31.78 24.10 1.10
N VAL A 215 -31.31 23.34 0.10
CA VAL A 215 -29.95 23.40 -0.41
C VAL A 215 -29.63 24.78 -0.92
N GLU A 216 -30.46 25.35 -1.79
CA GLU A 216 -30.30 26.69 -2.34
C GLU A 216 -30.27 27.74 -1.22
N LYS A 217 -31.22 27.69 -0.29
CA LYS A 217 -31.26 28.59 0.87
C LYS A 217 -29.99 28.51 1.72
N ARG A 218 -29.42 27.31 1.93
CA ARG A 218 -28.18 27.16 2.69
C ARG A 218 -26.96 27.65 1.92
N PHE A 219 -26.89 27.39 0.62
CA PHE A 219 -25.81 27.85 -0.22
C PHE A 219 -25.72 29.38 -0.21
N TYR A 220 -26.81 30.09 -0.36
CA TYR A 220 -26.85 31.54 -0.32
C TYR A 220 -26.76 32.17 1.10
N GLN A 221 -26.51 31.32 2.14
CA GLN A 221 -26.06 31.83 3.46
C GLN A 221 -24.56 32.16 3.49
N PHE A 222 -23.78 31.63 2.54
CA PHE A 222 -22.40 32.09 2.35
C PHE A 222 -22.37 33.57 1.89
N ASN A 223 -21.19 34.18 1.95
CA ASN A 223 -21.08 35.53 1.44
C ASN A 223 -21.33 35.57 -0.08
N GLU A 224 -21.87 36.69 -0.55
CA GLU A 224 -22.27 36.89 -1.94
C GLU A 224 -21.12 36.69 -2.93
N ALA A 225 -19.93 37.17 -2.59
CA ALA A 225 -18.74 37.03 -3.43
C ALA A 225 -18.33 35.57 -3.63
N PHE A 226 -18.43 34.75 -2.58
CA PHE A 226 -18.18 33.31 -2.68
C PHE A 226 -19.20 32.61 -3.57
N CYS A 227 -20.49 32.83 -3.34
CA CYS A 227 -21.57 32.26 -4.16
C CYS A 227 -21.42 32.64 -5.63
N ALA A 228 -21.17 33.92 -5.92
CA ALA A 228 -20.94 34.41 -7.27
C ALA A 228 -19.70 33.76 -7.91
N ALA A 229 -18.60 33.63 -7.18
CA ALA A 229 -17.37 32.99 -7.68
C ALA A 229 -17.56 31.51 -7.98
N VAL A 230 -18.26 30.77 -7.14
CA VAL A 230 -18.59 29.36 -7.38
C VAL A 230 -19.44 29.21 -8.64
N ASN A 231 -20.55 29.98 -8.72
CA ASN A 231 -21.46 29.91 -9.86
C ASN A 231 -20.74 30.29 -11.17
N ALA A 232 -19.97 31.37 -11.17
CA ALA A 232 -19.19 31.78 -12.34
C ALA A 232 -18.13 30.78 -12.77
N SER A 233 -17.58 30.02 -11.84
CA SER A 233 -16.54 29.03 -12.12
C SER A 233 -17.09 27.74 -12.72
N TYR A 234 -18.32 27.35 -12.40
CA TYR A 234 -18.84 26.01 -12.70
C TYR A 234 -20.12 25.99 -13.54
N LEU A 235 -21.01 26.98 -13.38
CA LEU A 235 -22.26 27.01 -14.15
C LEU A 235 -22.04 27.48 -15.59
N ASN A 236 -22.77 26.86 -16.50
CA ASN A 236 -22.71 27.14 -17.94
C ASN A 236 -21.31 26.89 -18.56
N VAL A 237 -20.47 26.10 -17.90
CA VAL A 237 -19.15 25.68 -18.38
C VAL A 237 -19.16 24.20 -18.69
N GLU A 238 -18.57 23.83 -19.81
CA GLU A 238 -18.30 22.43 -20.17
C GLU A 238 -16.83 22.14 -19.95
N PHE A 239 -16.51 21.32 -18.94
CA PHE A 239 -15.15 20.90 -18.65
C PHE A 239 -14.78 19.68 -19.47
N LYS A 240 -13.85 19.85 -20.40
CA LYS A 240 -13.36 18.72 -21.21
C LYS A 240 -12.40 17.85 -20.43
N VAL A 241 -12.70 16.55 -20.34
CA VAL A 241 -11.85 15.54 -19.72
C VAL A 241 -11.74 14.37 -20.71
N GLY A 242 -10.56 14.19 -21.29
CA GLY A 242 -10.39 13.24 -22.39
C GLY A 242 -11.32 13.52 -23.57
N ASN A 243 -12.13 12.55 -23.94
CA ASN A 243 -13.17 12.69 -24.96
C ASN A 243 -14.56 13.01 -24.36
N ASN A 244 -14.65 13.12 -23.06
CA ASN A 244 -15.87 13.38 -22.32
C ASN A 244 -15.96 14.84 -21.85
N LYS A 245 -17.10 15.17 -21.26
CA LYS A 245 -17.34 16.49 -20.67
C LYS A 245 -18.03 16.33 -19.32
N VAL A 246 -17.63 17.15 -18.35
CA VAL A 246 -18.34 17.32 -17.09
C VAL A 246 -19.08 18.65 -17.13
N LYS A 247 -20.33 18.65 -16.70
CA LYS A 247 -21.18 19.83 -16.55
C LYS A 247 -21.86 19.76 -15.19
N PHE A 248 -22.19 20.93 -14.65
CA PHE A 248 -22.88 21.07 -13.39
C PHE A 248 -24.24 21.75 -13.61
N GLU A 249 -25.28 21.13 -13.11
CA GLU A 249 -26.58 21.77 -12.87
C GLU A 249 -26.50 22.56 -11.56
N GLU A 250 -27.19 23.70 -11.48
CA GLU A 250 -27.08 24.63 -10.35
C GLU A 250 -27.32 23.94 -9.00
N LYS A 251 -28.42 23.18 -8.89
CA LYS A 251 -28.79 22.48 -7.66
C LYS A 251 -27.79 21.39 -7.26
N GLU A 252 -27.27 20.66 -8.24
CA GLU A 252 -26.23 19.67 -8.04
C GLU A 252 -24.93 20.32 -7.55
N LEU A 253 -24.50 21.41 -8.18
CA LEU A 253 -23.30 22.16 -7.79
C LEU A 253 -23.39 22.64 -6.34
N HIS A 254 -24.52 23.30 -5.98
CA HIS A 254 -24.72 23.84 -4.65
C HIS A 254 -24.72 22.70 -3.59
N ARG A 255 -25.31 21.55 -3.92
CA ARG A 255 -25.29 20.37 -3.07
C ARG A 255 -23.88 19.85 -2.85
N ILE A 256 -23.10 19.66 -3.90
CA ILE A 256 -21.70 19.19 -3.83
C ILE A 256 -20.84 20.16 -2.99
N VAL A 257 -20.99 21.45 -3.18
CA VAL A 257 -20.25 22.47 -2.41
C VAL A 257 -20.58 22.40 -0.92
N LEU A 258 -21.86 22.21 -0.57
CA LEU A 258 -22.28 22.07 0.83
C LEU A 258 -21.83 20.75 1.45
N GLU A 259 -21.79 19.67 0.68
CA GLU A 259 -21.36 18.36 1.14
C GLU A 259 -19.84 18.27 1.35
N TYR A 260 -19.05 18.77 0.40
CA TYR A 260 -17.60 18.56 0.36
C TYR A 260 -16.75 19.76 0.78
N GLY A 261 -17.33 20.94 0.98
CA GLY A 261 -16.59 22.17 1.28
C GLY A 261 -15.70 22.05 2.51
N GLU A 262 -16.20 21.47 3.62
CA GLU A 262 -15.41 21.24 4.84
C GLU A 262 -14.29 20.23 4.59
N ALA A 263 -14.58 19.15 3.88
CA ALA A 263 -13.59 18.15 3.53
C ALA A 263 -12.45 18.73 2.70
N ILE A 264 -12.75 19.53 1.68
CA ILE A 264 -11.74 20.20 0.85
C ILE A 264 -10.85 21.14 1.69
N MET A 265 -11.42 21.96 2.57
CA MET A 265 -10.65 22.83 3.45
C MET A 265 -9.76 22.03 4.40
N HIS A 266 -10.25 20.91 4.94
CA HIS A 266 -9.48 20.06 5.83
C HIS A 266 -8.32 19.36 5.09
N ILE A 267 -8.53 18.88 3.87
CA ILE A 267 -7.47 18.32 3.02
C ILE A 267 -6.37 19.37 2.76
N GLN A 268 -6.75 20.61 2.47
CA GLN A 268 -5.79 21.71 2.27
C GLN A 268 -4.96 21.96 3.54
N PHE A 269 -5.60 21.97 4.70
CA PHE A 269 -4.93 22.11 5.99
C PHE A 269 -3.90 20.99 6.20
N ILE A 270 -4.30 19.73 6.05
CA ILE A 270 -3.44 18.56 6.20
C ILE A 270 -2.23 18.62 5.24
N TYR A 271 -2.50 18.85 3.96
CA TYR A 271 -1.43 18.91 2.96
C TYR A 271 -0.41 20.02 3.27
N ASN A 272 -0.87 21.23 3.53
CA ASN A 272 0.01 22.36 3.79
C ASN A 272 0.80 22.23 5.10
N SER A 273 0.21 21.60 6.12
CA SER A 273 0.84 21.43 7.46
C SER A 273 1.85 20.30 7.50
N TYR A 274 1.59 19.18 6.82
CA TYR A 274 2.35 17.93 7.02
C TYR A 274 3.06 17.40 5.78
N LEU A 275 2.56 17.66 4.57
CA LEU A 275 3.05 16.98 3.37
C LEU A 275 3.84 17.88 2.42
N LYS A 276 3.42 19.12 2.25
CA LYS A 276 3.98 20.05 1.26
C LYS A 276 5.49 20.27 1.35
N ASN A 277 6.04 20.24 2.57
CA ASN A 277 7.43 20.57 2.85
C ASN A 277 8.22 19.36 3.39
N THR A 278 7.78 18.14 3.14
CA THR A 278 8.56 16.94 3.50
C THR A 278 9.90 16.95 2.75
N PRO A 279 11.01 16.56 3.40
CA PRO A 279 12.33 16.57 2.78
C PRO A 279 12.58 15.41 1.79
N TRP A 280 11.58 14.56 1.59
CA TRP A 280 11.57 13.45 0.63
C TRP A 280 10.23 13.40 -0.09
N ASP A 281 10.19 12.71 -1.23
CA ASP A 281 8.99 12.55 -2.03
C ASP A 281 7.97 11.65 -1.31
N ILE A 282 6.74 12.13 -1.20
CA ILE A 282 5.59 11.43 -0.64
C ILE A 282 4.46 11.42 -1.66
N ASP A 283 3.90 10.24 -1.90
CA ASP A 283 2.65 10.11 -2.64
C ASP A 283 1.47 10.44 -1.71
N PHE A 284 0.70 11.45 -2.05
CA PHE A 284 -0.52 11.78 -1.32
C PHE A 284 -1.73 11.17 -2.02
N GLU A 285 -2.33 10.15 -1.40
CA GLU A 285 -3.58 9.53 -1.83
C GLU A 285 -4.74 10.06 -0.99
N LEU A 286 -5.87 10.29 -1.62
CA LEU A 286 -7.08 10.78 -0.98
C LEU A 286 -8.20 9.76 -1.08
N THR A 287 -8.90 9.50 0.02
CA THR A 287 -10.17 8.78 0.07
C THR A 287 -11.27 9.73 0.52
N LEU A 288 -12.35 9.78 -0.26
CA LEU A 288 -13.60 10.47 0.04
C LEU A 288 -14.74 9.55 -0.36
N SER A 289 -15.41 8.94 0.62
CA SER A 289 -16.46 7.95 0.37
C SER A 289 -17.68 8.24 1.24
N LYS A 290 -18.84 8.31 0.63
CA LYS A 290 -20.11 8.22 1.36
C LYS A 290 -20.42 6.75 1.67
N PRO A 291 -21.11 6.43 2.77
CA PRO A 291 -21.44 5.04 3.11
C PRO A 291 -22.19 4.34 1.96
N GLY A 292 -21.59 3.27 1.42
CA GLY A 292 -22.15 2.46 0.34
C GLY A 292 -22.23 3.14 -1.02
N LYS A 293 -21.64 4.33 -1.19
CA LYS A 293 -21.69 5.09 -2.45
C LYS A 293 -20.28 5.41 -2.94
N LEU A 294 -20.12 5.53 -4.24
CA LEU A 294 -18.95 6.11 -4.90
C LEU A 294 -19.13 7.62 -5.11
N LEU A 295 -18.04 8.31 -5.38
CA LEU A 295 -18.10 9.66 -5.92
C LEU A 295 -18.82 9.64 -7.28
N THR A 296 -19.72 10.59 -7.51
CA THR A 296 -20.17 10.87 -8.87
C THR A 296 -19.05 11.52 -9.68
N PRO A 297 -19.10 11.49 -11.02
CA PRO A 297 -18.12 12.21 -11.84
C PRO A 297 -18.07 13.71 -11.55
N GLN A 298 -19.19 14.35 -11.22
CA GLN A 298 -19.27 15.75 -10.86
C GLN A 298 -18.59 16.04 -9.53
N GLU A 299 -18.87 15.24 -8.50
CA GLU A 299 -18.17 15.31 -7.21
C GLU A 299 -16.66 15.14 -7.40
N HIS A 300 -16.25 14.10 -8.14
CA HIS A 300 -14.85 13.80 -8.44
C HIS A 300 -14.16 14.98 -9.12
N TYR A 301 -14.80 15.56 -10.16
CA TYR A 301 -14.24 16.69 -10.89
C TYR A 301 -14.10 17.94 -10.00
N LEU A 302 -15.15 18.29 -9.26
CA LEU A 302 -15.13 19.49 -8.39
C LEU A 302 -14.03 19.36 -7.33
N ILE A 303 -13.93 18.23 -6.66
CA ILE A 303 -12.89 17.97 -5.65
C ILE A 303 -11.50 18.12 -6.28
N ALA A 304 -11.24 17.43 -7.40
CA ALA A 304 -9.96 17.50 -8.08
C ALA A 304 -9.59 18.93 -8.49
N ASN A 305 -10.54 19.66 -9.08
CA ASN A 305 -10.33 21.04 -9.54
C ASN A 305 -10.06 22.02 -8.39
N GLU A 306 -10.81 21.92 -7.28
CA GLU A 306 -10.57 22.79 -6.12
C GLU A 306 -9.24 22.46 -5.42
N LEU A 307 -8.84 21.19 -5.35
CA LEU A 307 -7.54 20.83 -4.80
C LEU A 307 -6.39 21.33 -5.68
N GLU A 308 -6.47 21.18 -7.01
CA GLU A 308 -5.47 21.70 -7.94
C GLU A 308 -5.35 23.23 -7.86
N ARG A 309 -6.47 23.97 -7.86
CA ARG A 309 -6.51 25.42 -7.73
C ARG A 309 -5.82 25.92 -6.44
N ASN A 310 -5.85 25.09 -5.39
CA ASN A 310 -5.20 25.39 -4.11
C ASN A 310 -3.77 24.83 -4.01
N GLY A 311 -3.21 24.32 -5.11
CA GLY A 311 -1.84 23.84 -5.19
C GLY A 311 -1.58 22.52 -4.47
N ILE A 312 -2.63 21.73 -4.20
CA ILE A 312 -2.53 20.41 -3.62
C ILE A 312 -2.13 19.41 -4.72
N LYS A 313 -1.02 18.74 -4.52
CA LYS A 313 -0.53 17.72 -5.45
C LYS A 313 -0.97 16.33 -5.00
N LEU A 314 -1.97 15.80 -5.66
CA LEU A 314 -2.41 14.42 -5.44
C LEU A 314 -1.53 13.43 -6.21
N ALA A 315 -1.22 12.30 -5.58
CA ALA A 315 -0.70 11.14 -6.27
C ALA A 315 -1.84 10.22 -6.74
N ALA A 316 -2.91 10.12 -5.96
CA ALA A 316 -4.08 9.31 -6.30
C ALA A 316 -5.36 9.78 -5.60
N ILE A 317 -6.51 9.47 -6.21
CA ILE A 317 -7.82 9.38 -5.53
C ILE A 317 -8.23 7.92 -5.51
N CYS A 318 -8.62 7.42 -4.33
CA CYS A 318 -8.98 6.03 -4.10
C CYS A 318 -10.49 5.83 -4.15
N LEU A 319 -10.94 4.89 -4.98
CA LEU A 319 -12.32 4.40 -5.06
C LEU A 319 -12.39 2.96 -4.53
N ASP A 320 -13.48 2.60 -3.86
CA ASP A 320 -13.75 1.21 -3.48
C ASP A 320 -14.85 0.64 -4.38
N PRO A 321 -14.51 -0.23 -5.35
CA PRO A 321 -15.48 -0.83 -6.26
C PRO A 321 -16.54 -1.70 -5.58
N LEU A 322 -16.35 -2.07 -4.31
CA LEU A 322 -17.33 -2.87 -3.56
C LEU A 322 -18.57 -2.06 -3.14
N ASN A 323 -18.49 -0.73 -3.16
CA ASN A 323 -19.60 0.13 -2.76
C ASN A 323 -20.71 0.17 -3.82
N GLU A 324 -20.36 0.51 -5.06
CA GLU A 324 -21.33 0.62 -6.17
C GLU A 324 -20.69 0.12 -7.47
N LYS A 325 -20.61 -1.20 -7.58
CA LYS A 325 -19.88 -1.88 -8.67
C LYS A 325 -20.44 -1.53 -10.06
N GLU A 326 -21.75 -1.50 -10.19
CA GLU A 326 -22.45 -1.19 -11.45
C GLU A 326 -22.24 0.28 -11.83
N ALA A 327 -22.41 1.21 -10.90
CA ALA A 327 -22.19 2.64 -11.12
C ALA A 327 -20.75 2.94 -11.50
N LEU A 328 -19.78 2.25 -10.87
CA LEU A 328 -18.38 2.37 -11.26
C LEU A 328 -18.15 1.85 -12.69
N ALA A 329 -18.72 0.71 -13.06
CA ALA A 329 -18.55 0.13 -14.39
C ALA A 329 -19.08 1.09 -15.48
N GLU A 330 -20.22 1.73 -15.24
CA GLU A 330 -20.83 2.71 -16.16
C GLU A 330 -19.97 3.99 -16.29
N ASN A 331 -19.38 4.46 -15.20
CA ASN A 331 -18.65 5.74 -15.14
C ASN A 331 -17.12 5.58 -15.15
N LEU A 332 -16.59 4.36 -15.28
CA LEU A 332 -15.17 4.06 -15.16
C LEU A 332 -14.31 4.94 -16.07
N GLN A 333 -14.69 5.05 -17.35
CA GLN A 333 -13.94 5.85 -18.29
C GLN A 333 -13.92 7.33 -17.89
N LEU A 334 -15.05 7.87 -17.44
CA LEU A 334 -15.13 9.29 -17.06
C LEU A 334 -14.29 9.57 -15.81
N HIS A 335 -14.30 8.69 -14.81
CA HIS A 335 -13.40 8.81 -13.66
C HIS A 335 -11.92 8.73 -14.05
N CYS A 336 -11.55 7.84 -14.97
CA CYS A 336 -10.20 7.73 -15.51
C CYS A 336 -9.77 8.98 -16.29
N ASP A 337 -10.69 9.55 -17.09
CA ASP A 337 -10.45 10.77 -17.87
C ASP A 337 -10.26 11.99 -16.95
N ILE A 338 -11.06 12.10 -15.86
CA ILE A 338 -10.89 13.12 -14.83
C ILE A 338 -9.51 13.00 -14.17
N ALA A 339 -9.16 11.82 -13.65
CA ALA A 339 -7.86 11.60 -13.02
C ALA A 339 -6.69 11.93 -13.97
N SER A 340 -6.84 11.60 -15.26
CA SER A 340 -5.84 11.91 -16.28
C SER A 340 -5.71 13.40 -16.56
N ALA A 341 -6.81 14.16 -16.52
CA ALA A 341 -6.82 15.60 -16.72
C ALA A 341 -6.08 16.36 -15.61
N PHE A 342 -6.18 15.87 -14.38
CA PHE A 342 -5.51 16.42 -13.20
C PHE A 342 -4.17 15.72 -12.87
N GLU A 343 -3.66 14.87 -13.75
CA GLU A 343 -2.34 14.22 -13.70
C GLU A 343 -2.05 13.36 -12.46
N TYR A 344 -3.08 12.82 -11.78
CA TYR A 344 -2.93 11.83 -10.71
C TYR A 344 -3.40 10.43 -11.16
N ARG A 345 -3.13 9.40 -10.35
CA ARG A 345 -3.61 8.04 -10.57
C ARG A 345 -5.03 7.87 -10.06
N LEU A 346 -5.83 7.08 -10.76
CA LEU A 346 -7.01 6.50 -10.13
C LEU A 346 -6.59 5.25 -9.36
N SER A 347 -6.96 5.18 -8.09
CA SER A 347 -6.65 4.05 -7.20
C SER A 347 -7.91 3.24 -6.94
N PHE A 348 -7.79 1.91 -6.94
CA PHE A 348 -8.91 1.01 -6.69
C PHE A 348 -8.59 0.09 -5.51
N ARG A 349 -9.33 0.25 -4.39
CA ARG A 349 -9.28 -0.65 -3.24
C ARG A 349 -9.99 -1.97 -3.59
N ASN A 350 -9.54 -3.09 -3.03
CA ASN A 350 -10.14 -4.41 -3.27
C ASN A 350 -10.29 -4.74 -4.77
N ALA A 351 -9.34 -4.31 -5.58
CA ALA A 351 -9.46 -4.38 -7.04
C ALA A 351 -9.68 -5.81 -7.56
N GLU A 352 -9.10 -6.81 -6.90
CA GLU A 352 -9.18 -8.23 -7.29
C GLU A 352 -10.57 -8.85 -7.11
N ILE A 353 -11.42 -8.27 -6.25
CA ILE A 353 -12.78 -8.77 -5.99
C ILE A 353 -13.88 -7.80 -6.39
N GLY A 354 -13.54 -6.52 -6.52
CA GLY A 354 -14.52 -5.45 -6.80
C GLY A 354 -14.49 -4.91 -8.21
N LEU A 355 -13.30 -4.77 -8.82
CA LEU A 355 -13.17 -4.18 -10.15
C LEU A 355 -13.47 -5.20 -11.25
N THR A 356 -14.47 -4.89 -12.07
CA THR A 356 -14.97 -5.82 -13.11
C THR A 356 -14.00 -5.96 -14.28
N ASP A 357 -13.36 -4.86 -14.69
CA ASP A 357 -12.47 -4.81 -15.84
C ASP A 357 -11.21 -3.99 -15.53
N PRO A 358 -10.19 -4.60 -14.90
CA PRO A 358 -8.92 -3.94 -14.63
C PRO A 358 -8.18 -3.51 -15.91
N ALA A 359 -8.32 -4.26 -17.01
CA ALA A 359 -7.68 -3.94 -18.29
C ALA A 359 -8.29 -2.66 -18.92
N ALA A 360 -9.60 -2.45 -18.78
CA ALA A 360 -10.23 -1.20 -19.18
C ALA A 360 -9.69 -0.01 -18.37
N ALA A 361 -9.53 -0.15 -17.05
CA ALA A 361 -8.93 0.88 -16.22
C ALA A 361 -7.49 1.21 -16.65
N MET A 362 -6.67 0.19 -16.94
CA MET A 362 -5.33 0.37 -17.53
C MET A 362 -5.37 1.15 -18.85
N LYS A 363 -6.27 0.77 -19.75
CA LYS A 363 -6.43 1.40 -21.06
C LYS A 363 -6.85 2.87 -20.92
N TYR A 364 -7.89 3.16 -20.15
CA TYR A 364 -8.44 4.52 -20.02
C TYR A 364 -7.48 5.48 -19.32
N THR A 365 -6.75 5.02 -18.30
CA THR A 365 -5.73 5.81 -17.59
C THR A 365 -4.39 5.85 -18.31
N LYS A 366 -4.22 5.12 -19.43
CA LYS A 366 -2.92 4.92 -20.11
C LYS A 366 -1.84 4.42 -19.14
N GLY A 367 -2.23 3.53 -18.25
CA GLY A 367 -1.37 2.95 -17.23
C GLY A 367 -1.14 3.84 -15.98
N ARG A 368 -1.78 4.99 -15.85
CA ARG A 368 -1.72 5.81 -14.63
C ARG A 368 -2.75 5.31 -13.60
N VAL A 369 -2.50 4.17 -13.01
CA VAL A 369 -3.45 3.51 -12.10
C VAL A 369 -2.73 2.84 -10.94
N HIS A 370 -3.40 2.79 -9.81
CA HIS A 370 -2.98 2.03 -8.65
C HIS A 370 -4.03 0.97 -8.31
N PHE A 371 -3.66 -0.30 -8.41
CA PHE A 371 -4.53 -1.42 -8.00
C PHE A 371 -4.13 -1.88 -6.61
N LYS A 372 -5.06 -1.91 -5.66
CA LYS A 372 -4.85 -2.46 -4.32
C LYS A 372 -5.45 -3.85 -4.27
N LEU A 373 -4.58 -4.86 -4.24
CA LEU A 373 -4.92 -6.27 -4.15
C LEU A 373 -4.87 -6.69 -2.67
N ASN A 374 -5.74 -6.08 -1.86
CA ASN A 374 -5.67 -6.18 -0.41
C ASN A 374 -5.82 -7.61 0.10
N ASN A 375 -6.65 -8.43 -0.57
CA ASN A 375 -7.03 -9.75 -0.07
C ASN A 375 -6.32 -10.89 -0.77
N ILE A 376 -5.56 -10.64 -1.84
CA ILE A 376 -5.03 -11.70 -2.71
C ILE A 376 -4.04 -12.63 -1.99
N LEU A 377 -3.22 -12.08 -1.09
CA LEU A 377 -2.25 -12.85 -0.30
C LEU A 377 -2.96 -13.69 0.77
N TRP A 378 -3.94 -13.09 1.45
CA TRP A 378 -4.79 -13.78 2.41
C TRP A 378 -5.56 -14.92 1.76
N MET A 379 -6.21 -14.67 0.63
CA MET A 379 -6.96 -15.68 -0.11
C MET A 379 -6.05 -16.81 -0.64
N SER A 380 -4.79 -16.52 -0.95
CA SER A 380 -3.80 -17.54 -1.31
C SER A 380 -3.51 -18.46 -0.14
N ALA A 381 -3.40 -17.91 1.08
CA ALA A 381 -3.24 -18.70 2.30
C ALA A 381 -4.50 -19.53 2.62
N VAL A 382 -5.70 -18.92 2.56
CA VAL A 382 -6.97 -19.62 2.82
C VAL A 382 -7.14 -20.83 1.91
N LYS A 383 -6.90 -20.66 0.61
CA LYS A 383 -7.01 -21.78 -0.36
C LYS A 383 -5.98 -22.88 -0.10
N LEU A 384 -4.75 -22.52 0.23
CA LEU A 384 -3.71 -23.49 0.53
C LEU A 384 -4.06 -24.30 1.78
N ILE A 385 -4.57 -23.65 2.83
CA ILE A 385 -5.04 -24.31 4.05
C ILE A 385 -6.22 -25.24 3.72
N ALA A 386 -7.22 -24.75 2.98
CA ALA A 386 -8.39 -25.57 2.61
C ALA A 386 -8.02 -26.85 1.83
N ALA A 387 -6.95 -26.79 1.04
CA ALA A 387 -6.48 -27.95 0.27
C ALA A 387 -5.62 -28.94 1.06
N ASN A 388 -4.97 -28.51 2.17
CA ASN A 388 -3.94 -29.30 2.82
C ASN A 388 -4.16 -29.56 4.32
N ASP A 389 -5.04 -28.81 4.99
CA ASP A 389 -5.31 -28.94 6.43
C ASP A 389 -6.81 -28.69 6.72
N ALA A 390 -7.58 -29.76 6.70
CA ALA A 390 -9.03 -29.70 6.92
C ALA A 390 -9.41 -29.22 8.32
N GLU A 391 -8.59 -29.51 9.34
CA GLU A 391 -8.84 -29.10 10.72
C GLU A 391 -8.64 -27.57 10.88
N LEU A 392 -7.50 -27.07 10.42
CA LEU A 392 -7.21 -25.64 10.45
C LEU A 392 -8.21 -24.86 9.58
N TYR A 393 -8.60 -25.42 8.42
CA TYR A 393 -9.61 -24.81 7.57
C TYR A 393 -10.99 -24.70 8.25
N ALA A 394 -11.42 -25.75 8.96
CA ALA A 394 -12.68 -25.72 9.71
C ALA A 394 -12.66 -24.65 10.81
N LYS A 395 -11.55 -24.52 11.56
CA LYS A 395 -11.35 -23.44 12.55
C LYS A 395 -11.41 -22.04 11.90
N LEU A 396 -10.75 -21.89 10.74
CA LEU A 396 -10.71 -20.64 9.97
C LEU A 396 -12.11 -20.26 9.49
N ALA A 397 -12.86 -21.19 8.89
CA ALA A 397 -14.21 -20.96 8.41
C ALA A 397 -15.17 -20.56 9.56
N ALA A 398 -15.08 -21.25 10.71
CA ALA A 398 -15.84 -20.92 11.89
C ALA A 398 -15.52 -19.50 12.43
N ALA A 399 -14.23 -19.15 12.52
CA ALA A 399 -13.80 -17.81 12.95
C ALA A 399 -14.25 -16.71 11.97
N ALA A 400 -14.22 -17.02 10.67
CA ALA A 400 -14.73 -16.12 9.62
C ALA A 400 -16.27 -15.96 9.65
N GLY A 401 -17.00 -16.89 10.25
CA GLY A 401 -18.45 -16.97 10.17
C GLY A 401 -18.94 -17.35 8.76
N VAL A 402 -18.17 -18.17 8.06
CA VAL A 402 -18.42 -18.59 6.68
C VAL A 402 -18.56 -20.12 6.66
N GLU A 403 -19.51 -20.63 5.87
CA GLU A 403 -19.61 -22.05 5.63
C GLU A 403 -18.36 -22.57 4.92
N ALA A 404 -17.79 -23.69 5.40
CA ALA A 404 -16.64 -24.32 4.79
C ALA A 404 -17.05 -24.93 3.44
N VAL A 405 -16.45 -24.47 2.37
CA VAL A 405 -16.65 -24.98 1.00
C VAL A 405 -15.38 -25.64 0.49
N ALA A 406 -15.49 -26.50 -0.51
CA ALA A 406 -14.29 -27.12 -1.11
C ALA A 406 -13.31 -26.05 -1.63
N ALA A 407 -12.00 -26.31 -1.54
CA ALA A 407 -10.94 -25.37 -1.91
C ALA A 407 -11.14 -24.78 -3.32
N ASP A 408 -11.51 -25.61 -4.29
CA ASP A 408 -11.76 -25.20 -5.68
C ASP A 408 -13.01 -24.31 -5.83
N SER A 409 -13.94 -24.40 -4.88
CA SER A 409 -15.17 -23.63 -4.86
C SER A 409 -15.06 -22.28 -4.13
N ILE A 410 -13.94 -21.99 -3.47
CA ILE A 410 -13.75 -20.73 -2.74
C ILE A 410 -13.79 -19.53 -3.69
N CYS A 411 -13.23 -19.66 -4.89
CA CYS A 411 -13.26 -18.58 -5.89
C CYS A 411 -14.52 -18.61 -6.75
N GLY A 412 -15.06 -17.42 -7.01
CA GLY A 412 -16.26 -17.24 -7.85
C GLY A 412 -17.59 -17.36 -7.09
N THR A 413 -17.58 -17.59 -5.79
CA THR A 413 -18.78 -17.70 -4.95
C THR A 413 -18.93 -16.52 -3.99
N ALA A 414 -20.12 -16.38 -3.36
CA ALA A 414 -20.32 -15.45 -2.25
C ALA A 414 -19.35 -15.70 -1.08
N ALA A 415 -18.93 -16.95 -0.88
CA ALA A 415 -17.92 -17.34 0.10
C ALA A 415 -16.57 -16.66 -0.15
N CYS A 416 -16.18 -16.44 -1.41
CA CYS A 416 -14.94 -15.76 -1.75
C CYS A 416 -14.86 -14.36 -1.12
N LYS A 417 -15.88 -13.53 -1.33
CA LYS A 417 -15.95 -12.18 -0.73
C LYS A 417 -15.97 -12.24 0.80
N ALA A 418 -16.73 -13.17 1.36
CA ALA A 418 -16.83 -13.34 2.81
C ALA A 418 -15.48 -13.75 3.43
N PHE A 419 -14.76 -14.73 2.85
CA PHE A 419 -13.41 -15.09 3.28
C PHE A 419 -12.42 -13.94 3.09
N ALA A 420 -12.45 -13.26 1.94
CA ALA A 420 -11.57 -12.15 1.66
C ALA A 420 -11.64 -11.07 2.74
N LEU A 421 -12.84 -10.72 3.19
CA LEU A 421 -13.09 -9.67 4.17
C LEU A 421 -13.04 -10.16 5.64
N SER A 422 -12.74 -11.45 5.88
CA SER A 422 -12.74 -12.03 7.23
C SER A 422 -11.41 -11.98 7.97
N TYR A 423 -10.32 -11.60 7.31
CA TYR A 423 -8.96 -11.62 7.88
C TYR A 423 -8.89 -11.00 9.28
N SER A 424 -9.53 -9.85 9.47
CA SER A 424 -9.53 -9.12 10.74
C SER A 424 -10.20 -9.89 11.89
N LYS A 425 -11.20 -10.75 11.59
CA LYS A 425 -11.84 -11.62 12.59
C LYS A 425 -11.00 -12.84 12.88
N VAL A 426 -10.45 -13.48 11.83
CA VAL A 426 -9.69 -14.73 11.92
C VAL A 426 -8.35 -14.52 12.61
N LEU A 427 -7.65 -13.46 12.26
CA LEU A 427 -6.29 -13.16 12.76
C LEU A 427 -6.28 -12.39 14.09
N ASN A 428 -7.40 -11.76 14.48
CA ASN A 428 -7.48 -10.99 15.71
C ASN A 428 -7.22 -11.86 16.95
N PRO A 429 -6.24 -11.53 17.81
CA PRO A 429 -5.94 -12.30 19.00
C PRO A 429 -7.09 -12.39 20.02
N GLU A 430 -8.03 -11.44 19.99
CA GLU A 430 -9.20 -11.38 20.87
C GLU A 430 -10.45 -12.05 20.27
N ALA A 431 -10.37 -12.52 19.00
CA ALA A 431 -11.48 -13.18 18.31
C ALA A 431 -11.08 -14.58 17.80
N GLY A 432 -10.71 -14.72 16.52
CA GLY A 432 -10.32 -16.01 15.95
C GLY A 432 -8.99 -16.54 16.45
N ASN A 433 -8.04 -15.66 16.71
CA ASN A 433 -6.70 -15.95 17.25
C ASN A 433 -5.92 -17.06 16.48
N LEU A 434 -6.09 -17.12 15.17
CA LEU A 434 -5.47 -18.16 14.34
C LEU A 434 -4.16 -17.70 13.67
N ALA A 435 -3.68 -16.48 13.96
CA ALA A 435 -2.50 -15.93 13.30
C ALA A 435 -1.24 -16.80 13.49
N ALA A 436 -1.03 -17.35 14.70
CA ALA A 436 0.12 -18.20 14.99
C ALA A 436 0.03 -19.55 14.26
N ASP A 437 -1.11 -20.21 14.30
CA ASP A 437 -1.34 -21.50 13.64
C ASP A 437 -1.19 -21.37 12.12
N ILE A 438 -1.78 -20.31 11.53
CA ILE A 438 -1.68 -20.04 10.10
C ILE A 438 -0.22 -19.74 9.70
N LYS A 439 0.52 -18.95 10.46
CA LYS A 439 1.94 -18.69 10.20
C LYS A 439 2.77 -19.96 10.28
N ALA A 440 2.53 -20.81 11.27
CA ALA A 440 3.22 -22.11 11.40
C ALA A 440 2.92 -23.02 10.20
N PHE A 441 1.66 -23.10 9.77
CA PHE A 441 1.26 -23.84 8.57
C PHE A 441 1.97 -23.29 7.31
N LEU A 442 1.96 -21.97 7.09
CA LEU A 442 2.59 -21.35 5.92
C LEU A 442 4.12 -21.54 5.94
N GLN A 443 4.75 -21.53 7.11
CA GLN A 443 6.17 -21.81 7.24
C GLN A 443 6.50 -23.27 6.89
N ALA A 444 5.68 -24.23 7.32
CA ALA A 444 5.82 -25.63 6.97
C ALA A 444 5.58 -25.90 5.47
N HIS A 445 4.76 -25.08 4.82
CA HIS A 445 4.39 -25.18 3.41
C HIS A 445 4.93 -24.01 2.57
N LYS A 446 6.11 -23.48 2.92
CA LYS A 446 6.65 -22.22 2.35
C LYS A 446 6.68 -22.21 0.82
N ASP A 447 7.15 -23.29 0.20
CA ASP A 447 7.26 -23.37 -1.27
C ASP A 447 5.89 -23.43 -1.95
N ALA A 448 4.94 -24.17 -1.36
CA ALA A 448 3.57 -24.23 -1.86
C ALA A 448 2.86 -22.87 -1.72
N TYR A 449 3.09 -22.16 -0.62
CA TYR A 449 2.55 -20.80 -0.45
C TYR A 449 3.17 -19.80 -1.44
N ALA A 450 4.48 -19.87 -1.63
CA ALA A 450 5.15 -19.05 -2.63
C ALA A 450 4.59 -19.28 -4.05
N GLU A 451 4.32 -20.55 -4.41
CA GLU A 451 3.72 -20.88 -5.70
C GLU A 451 2.27 -20.42 -5.81
N ALA A 452 1.47 -20.53 -4.75
CA ALA A 452 0.11 -20.02 -4.70
C ALA A 452 0.07 -18.49 -4.88
N VAL A 453 0.97 -17.76 -4.22
CA VAL A 453 1.13 -16.30 -4.39
C VAL A 453 1.53 -15.95 -5.82
N ARG A 454 2.54 -16.63 -6.38
CA ARG A 454 2.98 -16.42 -7.77
C ARG A 454 1.86 -16.67 -8.77
N THR A 455 1.09 -17.72 -8.59
CA THR A 455 -0.03 -18.06 -9.46
C THR A 455 -1.15 -17.03 -9.39
N ASN A 456 -1.59 -16.66 -8.20
CA ASN A 456 -2.72 -15.76 -8.01
C ASN A 456 -2.36 -14.31 -8.41
N VAL A 457 -1.28 -13.79 -7.86
CA VAL A 457 -0.80 -12.43 -8.18
C VAL A 457 -0.36 -12.35 -9.64
N GLY A 458 0.45 -13.33 -10.10
CA GLY A 458 0.92 -13.38 -11.47
C GLY A 458 -0.21 -13.51 -12.49
N GLY A 459 -1.27 -14.24 -12.15
CA GLY A 459 -2.51 -14.34 -12.94
C GLY A 459 -3.21 -12.99 -13.06
N TYR A 460 -3.37 -12.26 -11.96
CA TYR A 460 -3.94 -10.90 -11.99
C TYR A 460 -3.10 -9.96 -12.85
N LEU A 461 -1.78 -9.93 -12.62
CA LEU A 461 -0.85 -9.06 -13.38
C LEU A 461 -0.75 -9.37 -14.87
N LYS A 462 -1.13 -10.57 -15.32
CA LYS A 462 -1.18 -10.92 -16.76
C LYS A 462 -2.43 -10.36 -17.44
N ASN A 463 -3.47 -10.09 -16.67
CA ASN A 463 -4.74 -9.58 -17.18
C ASN A 463 -4.78 -8.04 -17.19
N LEU A 464 -3.73 -7.38 -16.73
CA LEU A 464 -3.52 -5.94 -16.85
C LEU A 464 -2.84 -5.60 -18.19
#